data_edbe76b9980a8831864435a547958d4f
#
_entry.id   edbe76b9980a8831864435a547958d4f
#
_cell.length_a   1.000
_cell.length_b   1.000
_cell.length_c   1.000
_cell.angle_alpha   90.00
_cell.angle_beta   90.00
_cell.angle_gamma   90.00
#
_symmetry.space_group_name_H-M   'P 1'
#
loop_
_entity.id
_entity.type
_entity.pdbx_description
1 polymer ?
#
loop_
_entity_poly.entity_id
_entity_poly.type
_entity_poly.pdbx_seq_one_letter_code
_entity_poly.pdbx_strand_id
1 'polypeptide(L)'
;MSRIGRMPVVIPAGVTVQVADNNVVTVKGPLGTLEKQLPERMTITVDGNQALVTRPTDEKEDRSLHGLTRALLQDMVIGVSEGYKKVLMIIGVGYKAVKQGNNLLLYLGHSLMPVTGMPQERFIISDTPTVKLEVPTEDEIKKQGIDKMTTEKVSTSLIIVVRGIDKQEVGQMAAVIRGKRPPEPYHGKGVRYIEENVRRRVGKTGK
;
A
#
# COMPACT_ATOMS: atom_id res chain seq x y z
N MET A 1 0.53 -29.80 0.75
CA MET A 1 -0.27 -29.15 1.84
C MET A 1 0.14 -27.69 1.95
N SER A 2 -0.83 -26.75 2.17
CA SER A 2 -0.49 -25.34 2.41
C SER A 2 0.08 -25.18 3.83
N ARG A 3 1.35 -24.88 3.97
CA ARG A 3 1.98 -24.60 5.28
C ARG A 3 1.38 -23.32 5.90
N ILE A 4 1.08 -22.34 5.07
CA ILE A 4 0.53 -21.02 5.48
C ILE A 4 -0.90 -21.17 6.00
N GLY A 5 -1.78 -21.88 5.30
CA GLY A 5 -3.19 -22.02 5.68
C GLY A 5 -3.42 -22.65 7.07
N ARG A 6 -2.51 -23.53 7.50
CA ARG A 6 -2.61 -24.22 8.81
C ARG A 6 -2.18 -23.37 10.00
N MET A 7 -1.45 -22.28 9.75
CA MET A 7 -0.98 -21.43 10.84
C MET A 7 -2.15 -20.60 11.38
N PRO A 8 -2.39 -20.60 12.68
CA PRO A 8 -3.40 -19.74 13.28
C PRO A 8 -3.06 -18.26 13.02
N VAL A 9 -4.09 -17.45 12.94
CA VAL A 9 -3.96 -15.98 12.90
C VAL A 9 -4.09 -15.48 14.33
N VAL A 10 -3.03 -14.89 14.86
CA VAL A 10 -3.04 -14.34 16.22
C VAL A 10 -3.78 -13.01 16.19
N ILE A 11 -4.75 -12.83 17.08
CA ILE A 11 -5.53 -11.61 17.25
C ILE A 11 -4.91 -10.83 18.40
N PRO A 12 -4.26 -9.66 18.15
CA PRO A 12 -3.67 -8.87 19.22
C PRO A 12 -4.72 -8.24 20.12
N ALA A 13 -4.32 -7.83 21.31
CA ALA A 13 -5.20 -7.13 22.24
C ALA A 13 -5.76 -5.85 21.61
N GLY A 14 -7.05 -5.60 21.76
CA GLY A 14 -7.75 -4.46 21.16
C GLY A 14 -8.27 -4.68 19.74
N VAL A 15 -8.06 -5.88 19.17
CA VAL A 15 -8.66 -6.25 17.87
C VAL A 15 -9.77 -7.26 18.12
N THR A 16 -10.91 -7.07 17.47
CA THR A 16 -12.04 -8.02 17.47
C THR A 16 -12.32 -8.50 16.06
N VAL A 17 -12.52 -9.80 15.92
CA VAL A 17 -12.86 -10.46 14.66
C VAL A 17 -14.25 -11.07 14.80
N GLN A 18 -15.15 -10.70 13.92
CA GLN A 18 -16.50 -11.24 13.81
C GLN A 18 -16.67 -11.86 12.43
N VAL A 19 -17.22 -13.05 12.41
CA VAL A 19 -17.52 -13.77 11.17
C VAL A 19 -19.05 -13.90 11.09
N ALA A 20 -19.63 -13.26 10.07
CA ALA A 20 -21.05 -13.36 9.78
C ALA A 20 -21.32 -14.52 8.79
N ASP A 21 -22.61 -14.78 8.52
CA ASP A 21 -23.03 -15.70 7.49
C ASP A 21 -22.38 -15.36 6.14
N ASN A 22 -22.16 -16.36 5.32
CA ASN A 22 -21.47 -16.23 4.01
C ASN A 22 -20.00 -15.78 4.10
N ASN A 23 -19.33 -16.00 5.24
CA ASN A 23 -17.92 -15.61 5.46
C ASN A 23 -17.62 -14.11 5.23
N VAL A 24 -18.58 -13.24 5.52
CA VAL A 24 -18.31 -11.82 5.66
C VAL A 24 -17.60 -11.61 7.00
N VAL A 25 -16.34 -11.21 6.92
CA VAL A 25 -15.49 -11.03 8.10
C VAL A 25 -15.33 -9.54 8.36
N THR A 26 -15.73 -9.13 9.57
CA THR A 26 -15.53 -7.77 10.09
C THR A 26 -14.42 -7.79 11.13
N VAL A 27 -13.36 -7.05 10.88
CA VAL A 27 -12.23 -6.89 11.81
C VAL A 27 -12.19 -5.45 12.30
N LYS A 28 -12.31 -5.27 13.61
CA LYS A 28 -12.30 -3.96 14.25
C LYS A 28 -11.06 -3.82 15.14
N GLY A 29 -10.35 -2.72 15.00
CA GLY A 29 -9.14 -2.44 15.78
C GLY A 29 -8.95 -0.95 16.04
N PRO A 30 -7.81 -0.55 16.63
CA PRO A 30 -7.54 0.83 17.03
C PRO A 30 -7.47 1.81 15.85
N LEU A 31 -7.06 1.35 14.66
CA LEU A 31 -6.94 2.21 13.48
C LEU A 31 -8.23 2.31 12.66
N GLY A 32 -9.20 1.41 12.87
CA GLY A 32 -10.46 1.42 12.15
C GLY A 32 -11.11 0.05 12.07
N THR A 33 -12.06 -0.06 11.14
CA THR A 33 -12.80 -1.29 10.89
C THR A 33 -12.66 -1.66 9.42
N LEU A 34 -12.39 -2.92 9.16
CA LEU A 34 -12.38 -3.50 7.82
C LEU A 34 -13.45 -4.58 7.73
N GLU A 35 -14.18 -4.58 6.63
CA GLU A 35 -15.14 -5.61 6.29
C GLU A 35 -14.80 -6.18 4.93
N LYS A 36 -14.78 -7.52 4.84
CA LYS A 36 -14.46 -8.21 3.58
C LYS A 36 -15.13 -9.56 3.52
N GLN A 37 -15.69 -9.85 2.37
CA GLN A 37 -16.16 -11.19 2.08
C GLN A 37 -14.99 -12.09 1.72
N LEU A 38 -14.82 -13.17 2.46
CA LEU A 38 -13.84 -14.21 2.20
C LEU A 38 -14.51 -15.40 1.48
N PRO A 39 -13.72 -16.31 0.87
CA PRO A 39 -14.29 -17.47 0.17
C PRO A 39 -15.23 -18.28 1.05
N GLU A 40 -16.47 -18.47 0.60
CA GLU A 40 -17.55 -19.15 1.37
C GLU A 40 -17.25 -20.63 1.67
N ARG A 41 -16.46 -21.29 0.82
CA ARG A 41 -16.07 -22.69 0.97
C ARG A 41 -15.17 -22.95 2.18
N MET A 42 -14.54 -21.92 2.73
CA MET A 42 -13.65 -22.05 3.89
C MET A 42 -14.42 -21.82 5.17
N THR A 43 -14.11 -22.59 6.21
CA THR A 43 -14.70 -22.39 7.55
C THR A 43 -13.71 -21.60 8.40
N ILE A 44 -14.16 -20.49 8.98
CA ILE A 44 -13.36 -19.64 9.85
C ILE A 44 -13.91 -19.76 11.27
N THR A 45 -13.07 -20.22 12.18
CA THR A 45 -13.41 -20.35 13.62
C THR A 45 -12.52 -19.39 14.41
N VAL A 46 -13.14 -18.62 15.29
CA VAL A 46 -12.45 -17.72 16.21
C VAL A 46 -12.47 -18.31 17.60
N ASP A 47 -11.29 -18.59 18.15
CA ASP A 47 -11.12 -19.18 19.47
C ASP A 47 -10.20 -18.28 20.33
N GLY A 48 -10.82 -17.53 21.21
CA GLY A 48 -10.11 -16.57 22.07
C GLY A 48 -9.27 -15.58 21.25
N ASN A 49 -7.95 -15.69 21.39
CA ASN A 49 -6.99 -14.79 20.73
C ASN A 49 -6.46 -15.33 19.38
N GLN A 50 -7.10 -16.35 18.83
CA GLN A 50 -6.66 -16.96 17.57
C GLN A 50 -7.84 -17.21 16.64
N ALA A 51 -7.61 -17.03 15.35
CA ALA A 51 -8.53 -17.46 14.32
C ALA A 51 -7.90 -18.56 13.47
N LEU A 52 -8.67 -19.62 13.27
CA LEU A 52 -8.31 -20.79 12.47
C LEU A 52 -9.14 -20.83 11.20
N VAL A 53 -8.51 -21.14 10.10
CA VAL A 53 -9.18 -21.37 8.82
C VAL A 53 -9.08 -22.85 8.50
N THR A 54 -10.21 -23.50 8.22
CA THR A 54 -10.26 -24.90 7.79
C THR A 54 -10.86 -25.02 6.40
N ARG A 55 -10.50 -26.09 5.69
CA ARG A 55 -10.98 -26.39 4.35
C ARG A 55 -11.79 -27.67 4.34
N PRO A 56 -12.81 -27.82 3.47
CA PRO A 56 -13.65 -29.02 3.41
C PRO A 56 -12.91 -30.21 2.77
N THR A 57 -12.12 -29.97 1.72
CA THR A 57 -11.44 -31.04 0.96
C THR A 57 -9.97 -30.76 0.73
N ASP A 58 -9.23 -31.77 0.21
CA ASP A 58 -7.82 -31.66 -0.15
C ASP A 58 -7.61 -31.40 -1.66
N GLU A 59 -8.67 -30.97 -2.36
CA GLU A 59 -8.60 -30.58 -3.76
C GLU A 59 -7.67 -29.40 -3.99
N LYS A 60 -7.17 -29.27 -5.22
CA LYS A 60 -6.23 -28.22 -5.58
C LYS A 60 -6.79 -26.81 -5.31
N GLU A 61 -8.07 -26.63 -5.60
CA GLU A 61 -8.77 -25.35 -5.42
C GLU A 61 -8.88 -24.99 -3.93
N ASP A 62 -9.38 -25.90 -3.09
CA ASP A 62 -9.54 -25.69 -1.65
C ASP A 62 -8.18 -25.46 -0.95
N ARG A 63 -7.11 -26.11 -1.41
CA ARG A 63 -5.76 -25.84 -0.90
C ARG A 63 -5.28 -24.43 -1.24
N SER A 64 -5.62 -23.91 -2.41
CA SER A 64 -5.25 -22.54 -2.79
C SER A 64 -6.05 -21.49 -2.03
N LEU A 65 -7.37 -21.69 -1.92
CA LEU A 65 -8.28 -20.81 -1.17
C LEU A 65 -7.96 -20.79 0.33
N HIS A 66 -7.59 -21.92 0.90
CA HIS A 66 -7.21 -22.03 2.31
C HIS A 66 -6.04 -21.09 2.67
N GLY A 67 -4.97 -21.09 1.85
CA GLY A 67 -3.83 -20.20 2.04
C GLY A 67 -4.18 -18.73 1.81
N LEU A 68 -5.00 -18.46 0.80
CA LEU A 68 -5.47 -17.11 0.48
C LEU A 68 -6.33 -16.53 1.61
N THR A 69 -7.34 -17.27 2.06
CA THR A 69 -8.25 -16.81 3.13
C THR A 69 -7.50 -16.50 4.41
N ARG A 70 -6.58 -17.37 4.81
CA ARG A 70 -5.75 -17.15 6.00
C ARG A 70 -4.87 -15.91 5.85
N ALA A 71 -4.25 -15.70 4.68
CA ALA A 71 -3.41 -14.53 4.43
C ALA A 71 -4.23 -13.23 4.43
N LEU A 72 -5.40 -13.22 3.80
CA LEU A 72 -6.31 -12.06 3.82
C LEU A 72 -6.77 -11.72 5.23
N LEU A 73 -7.15 -12.71 6.03
CA LEU A 73 -7.55 -12.50 7.41
C LEU A 73 -6.41 -11.90 8.25
N GLN A 74 -5.19 -12.42 8.09
CA GLN A 74 -4.03 -11.85 8.78
C GLN A 74 -3.73 -10.43 8.32
N ASP A 75 -3.83 -10.15 7.01
CA ASP A 75 -3.62 -8.80 6.50
C ASP A 75 -4.66 -7.81 7.05
N MET A 76 -5.92 -8.23 7.25
CA MET A 76 -6.95 -7.40 7.90
C MET A 76 -6.59 -7.12 9.37
N VAL A 77 -6.18 -8.15 10.13
CA VAL A 77 -5.80 -8.00 11.55
C VAL A 77 -4.62 -7.05 11.71
N ILE A 78 -3.56 -7.21 10.91
CA ILE A 78 -2.39 -6.31 10.92
C ILE A 78 -2.80 -4.89 10.49
N GLY A 79 -3.66 -4.79 9.47
CA GLY A 79 -4.10 -3.51 8.94
C GLY A 79 -4.84 -2.64 9.97
N VAL A 80 -5.73 -3.24 10.77
CA VAL A 80 -6.47 -2.49 11.80
C VAL A 80 -5.67 -2.27 13.08
N SER A 81 -4.59 -3.03 13.33
CA SER A 81 -3.73 -2.90 14.50
C SER A 81 -2.56 -1.96 14.29
N GLU A 82 -1.77 -2.19 13.25
CA GLU A 82 -0.51 -1.48 12.97
C GLU A 82 -0.62 -0.56 11.74
N GLY A 83 -1.50 -0.93 10.80
CA GLY A 83 -1.62 -0.27 9.51
C GLY A 83 -0.54 -0.67 8.51
N TYR A 84 -0.75 -0.25 7.28
CA TYR A 84 0.22 -0.44 6.20
C TYR A 84 0.73 0.90 5.68
N LYS A 85 2.00 0.92 5.28
CA LYS A 85 2.60 2.06 4.61
C LYS A 85 3.40 1.63 3.38
N LYS A 86 3.34 2.44 2.33
CA LYS A 86 4.26 2.38 1.19
C LYS A 86 4.88 3.75 0.98
N VAL A 87 6.18 3.78 0.75
CA VAL A 87 6.92 5.02 0.53
C VAL A 87 7.36 5.07 -0.92
N LEU A 88 7.03 6.16 -1.58
CA LEU A 88 7.41 6.44 -2.96
C LEU A 88 8.36 7.64 -3.00
N MET A 89 9.30 7.61 -3.93
CA MET A 89 10.23 8.69 -4.18
C MET A 89 10.08 9.20 -5.61
N ILE A 90 10.07 10.50 -5.76
CA ILE A 90 10.02 11.19 -7.05
C ILE A 90 11.44 11.64 -7.40
N ILE A 91 11.89 11.35 -8.60
CA ILE A 91 13.19 11.76 -9.12
C ILE A 91 12.99 12.58 -10.39
N GLY A 92 13.52 13.77 -10.42
CA GLY A 92 13.46 14.63 -11.60
C GLY A 92 13.62 16.10 -11.26
N VAL A 93 14.26 16.87 -12.15
CA VAL A 93 14.41 18.31 -11.98
C VAL A 93 13.03 18.99 -12.13
N GLY A 94 12.65 19.79 -11.15
CA GLY A 94 11.36 20.48 -11.13
C GLY A 94 10.15 19.58 -10.80
N TYR A 95 10.37 18.29 -10.48
CA TYR A 95 9.30 17.44 -10.03
C TYR A 95 9.01 17.68 -8.54
N LYS A 96 7.75 17.60 -8.16
CA LYS A 96 7.31 17.74 -6.76
C LYS A 96 5.94 17.13 -6.55
N ALA A 97 5.66 16.78 -5.32
CA ALA A 97 4.32 16.45 -4.84
C ALA A 97 3.88 17.50 -3.82
N VAL A 98 2.62 17.88 -3.87
CA VAL A 98 2.03 18.85 -2.95
C VAL A 98 0.71 18.30 -2.44
N LYS A 99 0.54 18.26 -1.13
CA LYS A 99 -0.73 17.89 -0.50
C LYS A 99 -1.57 19.15 -0.35
N GLN A 100 -2.79 19.13 -0.89
CA GLN A 100 -3.77 20.21 -0.77
C GLN A 100 -5.12 19.63 -0.31
N GLY A 101 -5.41 19.79 0.98
CA GLY A 101 -6.56 19.13 1.59
C GLY A 101 -6.49 17.61 1.42
N ASN A 102 -7.51 17.01 0.84
CA ASN A 102 -7.57 15.57 0.58
C ASN A 102 -6.90 15.16 -0.74
N ASN A 103 -6.41 16.12 -1.53
CA ASN A 103 -5.84 15.86 -2.83
C ASN A 103 -4.31 15.91 -2.79
N LEU A 104 -3.67 14.96 -3.47
CA LEU A 104 -2.25 14.95 -3.76
C LEU A 104 -2.05 15.41 -5.22
N LEU A 105 -1.36 16.53 -5.39
CA LEU A 105 -1.03 17.11 -6.67
C LEU A 105 0.37 16.66 -7.07
N LEU A 106 0.49 16.03 -8.24
CA LEU A 106 1.75 15.51 -8.76
C LEU A 106 2.25 16.38 -9.92
N TYR A 107 3.35 17.08 -9.70
CA TYR A 107 4.06 17.86 -10.73
C TYR A 107 5.22 16.99 -11.26
N LEU A 108 4.97 16.31 -12.36
CA LEU A 108 5.91 15.32 -12.91
C LEU A 108 6.44 15.72 -14.31
N GLY A 109 6.55 17.04 -14.58
CA GLY A 109 7.06 17.55 -15.86
C GLY A 109 6.06 17.38 -17.03
N HIS A 110 4.78 17.30 -16.75
CA HIS A 110 3.70 17.37 -17.73
C HIS A 110 3.18 18.80 -17.83
N SER A 111 2.51 19.11 -18.94
CA SER A 111 1.84 20.40 -19.12
C SER A 111 0.84 20.66 -18.02
N LEU A 112 0.86 21.85 -17.47
CA LEU A 112 -0.09 22.32 -16.46
C LEU A 112 -1.37 22.82 -17.13
N MET A 113 -2.44 22.94 -16.36
CA MET A 113 -3.66 23.58 -16.83
C MET A 113 -3.43 25.08 -17.03
N PRO A 114 -3.78 25.67 -18.19
CA PRO A 114 -3.40 27.04 -18.54
C PRO A 114 -3.95 28.11 -17.57
N VAL A 115 -5.16 27.87 -17.04
CA VAL A 115 -5.88 28.84 -16.18
C VAL A 115 -5.41 28.79 -14.74
N THR A 116 -5.19 27.60 -14.19
CA THR A 116 -4.93 27.40 -12.75
C THR A 116 -3.47 27.15 -12.42
N GLY A 117 -2.63 26.84 -13.40
CA GLY A 117 -1.25 26.40 -13.16
C GLY A 117 -1.13 25.09 -12.39
N MET A 118 -2.25 24.39 -12.16
CA MET A 118 -2.28 23.10 -11.49
C MET A 118 -1.96 21.96 -12.45
N PRO A 119 -1.56 20.77 -11.93
CA PRO A 119 -1.47 19.58 -12.74
C PRO A 119 -2.83 19.22 -13.36
N GLN A 120 -2.80 18.57 -14.52
CA GLN A 120 -4.03 18.05 -15.12
C GLN A 120 -4.72 17.07 -14.14
N GLU A 121 -6.05 16.94 -14.19
CA GLU A 121 -6.85 16.12 -13.30
C GLU A 121 -6.32 14.69 -13.13
N ARG A 122 -5.81 14.09 -14.20
CA ARG A 122 -5.21 12.75 -14.18
C ARG A 122 -3.99 12.61 -13.26
N PHE A 123 -3.39 13.72 -12.82
CA PHE A 123 -2.25 13.77 -11.88
C PHE A 123 -2.65 14.29 -10.51
N ILE A 124 -3.95 14.46 -10.27
CA ILE A 124 -4.51 14.74 -8.96
C ILE A 124 -5.08 13.43 -8.42
N ILE A 125 -4.68 13.05 -7.22
CA ILE A 125 -5.11 11.81 -6.58
C ILE A 125 -5.67 12.17 -5.23
N SER A 126 -6.92 11.74 -4.97
CA SER A 126 -7.61 12.01 -3.72
C SER A 126 -7.39 10.88 -2.72
N ASP A 127 -7.44 11.22 -1.44
CA ASP A 127 -7.50 10.24 -0.36
C ASP A 127 -8.78 9.40 -0.48
N THR A 128 -8.71 8.16 -0.02
CA THR A 128 -9.89 7.31 0.18
C THR A 128 -10.18 7.19 1.68
N PRO A 129 -11.36 6.69 2.08
CA PRO A 129 -11.67 6.49 3.50
C PRO A 129 -10.66 5.58 4.22
N THR A 130 -10.06 4.65 3.50
CA THR A 130 -9.13 3.63 4.00
C THR A 130 -7.66 3.97 3.78
N VAL A 131 -7.35 4.91 2.84
CA VAL A 131 -5.97 5.26 2.47
C VAL A 131 -5.77 6.77 2.50
N LYS A 132 -4.74 7.20 3.19
CA LYS A 132 -4.28 8.60 3.27
C LYS A 132 -2.95 8.77 2.54
N LEU A 133 -2.85 9.86 1.80
CA LEU A 133 -1.65 10.27 1.09
C LEU A 133 -1.00 11.43 1.83
N GLU A 134 0.28 11.29 2.14
CA GLU A 134 1.03 12.28 2.90
C GLU A 134 2.30 12.68 2.15
N VAL A 135 2.64 13.96 2.25
CA VAL A 135 3.97 14.48 1.87
C VAL A 135 4.64 14.85 3.19
N PRO A 136 5.59 14.01 3.68
CA PRO A 136 6.15 14.17 5.00
C PRO A 136 7.04 15.41 5.11
N THR A 137 7.11 15.99 6.30
CA THR A 137 8.08 17.04 6.65
C THR A 137 9.49 16.44 6.88
N GLU A 138 10.52 17.30 6.93
CA GLU A 138 11.90 16.84 7.17
C GLU A 138 12.05 16.08 8.50
N ASP A 139 11.36 16.56 9.54
CA ASP A 139 11.38 15.91 10.85
C ASP A 139 10.72 14.53 10.82
N GLU A 140 9.63 14.39 10.07
CA GLU A 140 8.93 13.10 9.89
C GLU A 140 9.75 12.12 9.05
N ILE A 141 10.48 12.59 8.04
CA ILE A 141 11.41 11.77 7.25
C ILE A 141 12.47 11.17 8.17
N LYS A 142 13.08 11.99 9.04
CA LYS A 142 14.10 11.54 10.00
C LYS A 142 13.51 10.60 11.05
N LYS A 143 12.36 10.96 11.65
CA LYS A 143 11.69 10.12 12.67
C LYS A 143 11.29 8.74 12.12
N GLN A 144 10.87 8.67 10.87
CA GLN A 144 10.47 7.42 10.23
C GLN A 144 11.66 6.64 9.63
N GLY A 145 12.87 7.19 9.68
CA GLY A 145 14.07 6.57 9.12
C GLY A 145 14.04 6.44 7.59
N ILE A 146 13.22 7.25 6.91
CA ILE A 146 13.08 7.21 5.44
C ILE A 146 14.39 7.65 4.77
N ASP A 147 15.12 8.57 5.39
CA ASP A 147 16.44 9.04 4.97
C ASP A 147 17.49 7.92 4.89
N LYS A 148 17.34 6.88 5.73
CA LYS A 148 18.22 5.70 5.76
C LYS A 148 17.86 4.63 4.72
N MET A 149 16.67 4.73 4.13
CA MET A 149 16.19 3.76 3.14
C MET A 149 16.71 4.07 1.72
N THR A 150 17.34 5.22 1.51
CA THR A 150 17.89 5.61 0.22
C THR A 150 19.23 6.31 0.38
N THR A 151 20.11 6.14 -0.61
CA THR A 151 21.41 6.83 -0.69
C THR A 151 21.31 8.19 -1.38
N GLU A 152 20.17 8.52 -1.98
CA GLU A 152 19.96 9.79 -2.66
C GLU A 152 19.51 10.86 -1.67
N LYS A 153 19.91 12.12 -1.91
CA LYS A 153 19.45 13.27 -1.10
C LYS A 153 17.93 13.41 -1.23
N VAL A 154 17.25 13.29 -0.10
CA VAL A 154 15.80 13.33 -0.02
C VAL A 154 15.34 14.73 0.30
N SER A 155 14.54 15.33 -0.58
CA SER A 155 13.78 16.55 -0.30
C SER A 155 12.34 16.17 0.06
N THR A 156 11.72 16.91 0.97
CA THR A 156 10.35 16.65 1.46
C THR A 156 9.32 16.54 0.32
N SER A 157 9.40 17.45 -0.65
CA SER A 157 8.49 17.47 -1.80
C SER A 157 8.68 16.32 -2.79
N LEU A 158 9.68 15.48 -2.58
CA LEU A 158 10.01 14.31 -3.43
C LEU A 158 9.60 12.99 -2.80
N ILE A 159 9.08 12.99 -1.58
CA ILE A 159 8.61 11.78 -0.89
C ILE A 159 7.10 11.80 -0.78
N ILE A 160 6.49 10.66 -1.04
CA ILE A 160 5.07 10.41 -0.83
C ILE A 160 4.96 9.19 0.06
N VAL A 161 4.20 9.31 1.14
CA VAL A 161 3.85 8.20 2.02
C VAL A 161 2.39 7.86 1.81
N VAL A 162 2.12 6.62 1.45
CA VAL A 162 0.77 6.06 1.30
C VAL A 162 0.51 5.21 2.53
N ARG A 163 -0.45 5.60 3.36
CA ARG A 163 -0.83 4.89 4.58
C ARG A 163 -2.28 4.44 4.52
N GLY A 164 -2.58 3.32 5.12
CA GLY A 164 -3.96 2.84 5.21
C GLY A 164 -4.09 1.56 6.01
N ILE A 165 -5.32 1.19 6.26
CA ILE A 165 -5.69 -0.02 6.98
C ILE A 165 -5.82 -1.23 6.05
N ASP A 166 -6.17 -1.03 4.76
CA ASP A 166 -6.24 -2.12 3.78
C ASP A 166 -4.94 -2.22 2.97
N LYS A 167 -4.24 -3.34 3.11
CA LYS A 167 -3.00 -3.64 2.36
C LYS A 167 -3.19 -3.60 0.85
N GLN A 168 -4.34 -4.07 0.35
CA GLN A 168 -4.64 -4.11 -1.07
C GLN A 168 -4.82 -2.71 -1.64
N GLU A 169 -5.59 -1.87 -0.96
CA GLU A 169 -5.82 -0.50 -1.39
C GLU A 169 -4.55 0.35 -1.29
N VAL A 170 -3.78 0.22 -0.21
CA VAL A 170 -2.47 0.88 -0.07
C VAL A 170 -1.53 0.48 -1.20
N GLY A 171 -1.49 -0.81 -1.53
CA GLY A 171 -0.68 -1.32 -2.64
C GLY A 171 -1.15 -0.80 -4.00
N GLN A 172 -2.45 -0.81 -4.25
CA GLN A 172 -3.05 -0.32 -5.48
C GLN A 172 -2.84 1.20 -5.66
N MET A 173 -3.07 1.98 -4.59
CA MET A 173 -2.86 3.43 -4.62
C MET A 173 -1.39 3.77 -4.92
N ALA A 174 -0.46 3.11 -4.27
CA ALA A 174 0.97 3.28 -4.53
C ALA A 174 1.34 2.91 -5.97
N ALA A 175 0.77 1.85 -6.52
CA ALA A 175 0.97 1.44 -7.91
C ALA A 175 0.38 2.46 -8.91
N VAL A 176 -0.79 3.02 -8.63
CA VAL A 176 -1.41 4.09 -9.43
C VAL A 176 -0.51 5.33 -9.46
N ILE A 177 -0.01 5.77 -8.30
CA ILE A 177 0.91 6.92 -8.21
C ILE A 177 2.18 6.66 -9.03
N ARG A 178 2.81 5.48 -8.84
CA ARG A 178 4.00 5.10 -9.60
C ARG A 178 3.72 5.03 -11.10
N GLY A 179 2.56 4.53 -11.51
CA GLY A 179 2.13 4.41 -12.91
C GLY A 179 1.92 5.76 -13.61
N LYS A 180 1.72 6.87 -12.87
CA LYS A 180 1.58 8.20 -13.48
C LYS A 180 2.84 8.64 -14.23
N ARG A 181 4.02 8.28 -13.74
CA ARG A 181 5.29 8.41 -14.43
C ARG A 181 6.29 7.38 -13.91
N PRO A 182 6.37 6.19 -14.54
CA PRO A 182 7.31 5.17 -14.13
C PRO A 182 8.76 5.63 -14.34
N PRO A 183 9.72 5.11 -13.55
CA PRO A 183 11.12 5.51 -13.66
C PRO A 183 11.69 5.12 -15.02
N GLU A 184 12.39 6.04 -15.66
CA GLU A 184 13.07 5.81 -16.93
C GLU A 184 14.40 5.06 -16.72
N PRO A 185 14.87 4.28 -17.70
CA PRO A 185 16.05 3.44 -17.53
C PRO A 185 17.41 4.16 -17.64
N TYR A 186 17.46 5.43 -18.03
CA TYR A 186 18.74 6.15 -18.26
C TYR A 186 19.14 6.96 -17.02
N HIS A 187 18.36 7.96 -16.66
CA HIS A 187 18.62 8.82 -15.50
C HIS A 187 17.80 8.45 -14.27
N GLY A 188 16.84 7.52 -14.41
CA GLY A 188 15.95 7.10 -13.34
C GLY A 188 14.87 8.12 -12.97
N LYS A 189 14.60 9.13 -13.86
CA LYS A 189 13.55 10.12 -13.63
C LYS A 189 12.17 9.45 -13.63
N GLY A 190 11.33 9.81 -12.66
CA GLY A 190 9.99 9.26 -12.50
C GLY A 190 9.65 9.02 -11.04
N VAL A 191 8.59 8.26 -10.80
CA VAL A 191 8.14 7.85 -9.48
C VAL A 191 8.49 6.39 -9.28
N ARG A 192 9.17 6.06 -8.18
CA ARG A 192 9.54 4.69 -7.81
C ARG A 192 9.24 4.42 -6.33
N TYR A 193 9.17 3.16 -5.95
CA TYR A 193 9.23 2.80 -4.53
C TYR A 193 10.62 3.14 -3.97
N ILE A 194 10.70 3.50 -2.70
CA ILE A 194 11.98 3.87 -2.09
C ILE A 194 12.98 2.71 -2.09
N GLU A 195 12.48 1.48 -1.96
CA GLU A 195 13.26 0.24 -1.97
C GLU A 195 13.54 -0.29 -3.39
N GLU A 196 12.95 0.35 -4.42
CA GLU A 196 13.04 -0.14 -5.80
C GLU A 196 14.40 0.17 -6.40
N ASN A 197 15.13 -0.87 -6.81
CA ASN A 197 16.35 -0.72 -7.58
C ASN A 197 16.04 -0.68 -9.07
N VAL A 198 16.09 0.51 -9.67
CA VAL A 198 15.86 0.69 -11.10
C VAL A 198 17.12 0.33 -11.89
N ARG A 199 17.04 -0.71 -12.71
CA ARG A 199 18.16 -1.09 -13.59
C ARG A 199 18.40 0.00 -14.62
N ARG A 200 19.53 0.69 -14.51
CA ARG A 200 19.94 1.74 -15.45
C ARG A 200 20.67 1.16 -16.65
N ARG A 201 20.46 1.78 -17.81
CA ARG A 201 21.17 1.46 -19.05
C ARG A 201 22.10 2.61 -19.39
N VAL A 202 23.22 2.29 -19.99
CA VAL A 202 24.14 3.31 -20.55
C VAL A 202 23.49 3.87 -21.80
N GLY A 203 23.37 5.20 -21.88
CA GLY A 203 22.88 5.90 -23.07
C GLY A 203 23.86 5.69 -24.25
N LYS A 204 23.39 5.99 -25.46
CA LYS A 204 24.28 6.05 -26.62
C LYS A 204 25.31 7.14 -26.37
N THR A 205 26.57 6.77 -26.20
CA THR A 205 27.68 7.73 -26.27
C THR A 205 27.76 8.20 -27.72
N GLY A 206 27.30 9.44 -27.94
CA GLY A 206 27.60 10.11 -29.23
C GLY A 206 29.11 10.20 -29.37
N LYS A 207 29.62 9.70 -30.47
CA LYS A 207 30.94 10.08 -30.97
C LYS A 207 30.85 11.48 -31.55
#